data_6d436408eb49b3695c68ab64c4334721
#
_entry.id   6d436408eb49b3695c68ab64c4334721
#
_cell.length_a   1.000
_cell.length_b   1.000
_cell.length_c   1.000
_cell.angle_alpha   90.00
_cell.angle_beta   90.00
_cell.angle_gamma   90.00
#
_symmetry.space_group_name_H-M   'P 1'
#
loop_
_entity.id
_entity.type
_entity.pdbx_description
1 polymer ?
#
loop_
_entity_poly.entity_id
_entity_poly.type
_entity_poly.pdbx_seq_one_letter_code
_entity_poly.pdbx_strand_id
1 'polypeptide(L)'
;MKRNLLVWLAAIMGLLLAAPAFAQEGAAKAATGGVNWVALTSGFAMAIASAGCGIGQSKAAAAACEGMARNPGARAGIQLALILALIFIESLALYTLAIIFIKVV
;
A
#
# COMPACT_ATOMS: atom_id res chain seq x y z
N MET A 1 -1.90 -23.88 19.17
CA MET A 1 -1.55 -22.52 18.73
C MET A 1 -0.27 -22.48 17.88
N LYS A 2 0.85 -23.05 18.27
CA LYS A 2 2.13 -23.00 17.52
C LYS A 2 2.05 -23.59 16.10
N ARG A 3 1.31 -24.69 15.91
CA ARG A 3 1.17 -25.35 14.59
C ARG A 3 0.42 -24.49 13.58
N ASN A 4 -0.63 -23.81 13.99
CA ASN A 4 -1.38 -22.91 13.10
C ASN A 4 -0.57 -21.67 12.73
N LEU A 5 0.23 -21.14 13.67
CA LEU A 5 1.14 -20.03 13.41
C LEU A 5 2.19 -20.39 12.36
N LEU A 6 2.78 -21.60 12.46
CA LEU A 6 3.75 -22.09 11.48
C LEU A 6 3.12 -22.26 10.08
N VAL A 7 1.88 -22.73 10.00
CA VAL A 7 1.15 -22.85 8.73
C VAL A 7 0.90 -21.48 8.10
N TRP A 8 0.48 -20.50 8.91
CA TRP A 8 0.28 -19.12 8.40
C TRP A 8 1.59 -18.46 7.98
N LEU A 9 2.67 -18.66 8.73
CA LEU A 9 4.00 -18.15 8.34
C LEU A 9 4.50 -18.79 7.05
N ALA A 10 4.29 -20.09 6.88
CA ALA A 10 4.65 -20.82 5.66
C ALA A 10 3.81 -20.35 4.45
N ALA A 11 2.51 -20.08 4.66
CA ALA A 11 1.63 -19.56 3.61
C ALA A 11 2.05 -18.14 3.17
N ILE A 12 2.36 -17.26 4.13
CA ILE A 12 2.84 -15.90 3.84
C ILE A 12 4.20 -15.94 3.14
N MET A 13 5.12 -16.79 3.60
CA MET A 13 6.41 -16.99 2.97
C MET A 13 6.27 -17.53 1.54
N GLY A 14 5.37 -18.49 1.31
CA GLY A 14 5.06 -19.02 -0.02
C GLY A 14 4.49 -17.95 -0.96
N LEU A 15 3.61 -17.08 -0.45
CA LEU A 15 3.06 -15.96 -1.22
C LEU A 15 4.13 -14.93 -1.58
N LEU A 16 5.04 -14.61 -0.65
CA LEU A 16 6.15 -13.69 -0.88
C LEU A 16 7.16 -14.24 -1.88
N LEU A 17 7.39 -15.56 -1.90
CA LEU A 17 8.29 -16.21 -2.86
C LEU A 17 7.63 -16.39 -4.24
N ALA A 18 6.29 -16.46 -4.31
CA ALA A 18 5.56 -16.52 -5.58
C ALA A 18 5.49 -15.16 -6.30
N ALA A 19 5.54 -14.05 -5.56
CA ALA A 19 5.48 -12.71 -6.14
C ALA A 19 6.55 -12.44 -7.24
N PRO A 20 7.83 -12.84 -7.09
CA PRO A 20 8.82 -12.65 -8.15
C PRO A 20 8.55 -13.49 -9.42
N ALA A 21 7.83 -14.61 -9.34
CA ALA A 21 7.52 -15.43 -10.50
C ALA A 21 6.55 -14.71 -11.47
N PHE A 22 5.57 -13.99 -10.97
CA PHE A 22 4.67 -13.16 -11.79
C PHE A 22 5.36 -11.90 -12.35
N ALA A 23 6.36 -11.37 -11.66
CA ALA A 23 7.16 -10.26 -12.15
C ALA A 23 8.08 -10.67 -13.30
N GLN A 24 8.47 -11.93 -13.39
CA GLN A 24 9.42 -12.45 -14.36
C GLN A 24 8.82 -12.59 -15.77
N GLU A 25 7.51 -12.84 -15.90
CA GLU A 25 6.82 -12.83 -17.20
C GLU A 25 6.78 -11.44 -17.85
N GLY A 26 6.61 -10.39 -17.04
CA GLY A 26 6.72 -9.01 -17.49
C GLY A 26 8.16 -8.62 -17.91
N ALA A 27 9.16 -9.12 -17.21
CA ALA A 27 10.58 -8.89 -17.52
C ALA A 27 11.04 -9.63 -18.78
N ALA A 28 10.52 -10.81 -19.04
CA ALA A 28 10.84 -11.58 -20.25
C ALA A 28 10.32 -10.91 -21.53
N LYS A 29 9.15 -10.26 -21.48
CA LYS A 29 8.64 -9.42 -22.59
C LYS A 29 9.45 -8.14 -22.81
N ALA A 30 10.05 -7.59 -21.75
CA ALA A 30 10.89 -6.40 -21.84
C ALA A 30 12.29 -6.70 -22.42
N ALA A 31 12.77 -7.94 -22.34
CA ALA A 31 14.10 -8.32 -22.80
C ALA A 31 14.23 -8.41 -24.34
N THR A 32 13.14 -8.41 -25.08
CA THR A 32 13.12 -8.48 -26.55
C THR A 32 12.89 -7.16 -27.27
N GLY A 33 12.65 -6.07 -26.56
CA GLY A 33 12.43 -4.76 -27.18
C GLY A 33 12.58 -3.65 -26.18
N GLY A 34 13.72 -2.95 -26.11
CA GLY A 34 13.94 -1.69 -25.40
C GLY A 34 13.36 -1.57 -23.98
N VAL A 35 13.77 -0.56 -23.23
CA VAL A 35 13.25 -0.29 -21.88
C VAL A 35 11.77 0.06 -21.97
N ASN A 36 10.93 -0.66 -21.22
CA ASN A 36 9.51 -0.29 -21.10
C ASN A 36 9.37 0.91 -20.14
N TRP A 37 9.47 2.10 -20.70
CA TRP A 37 9.39 3.35 -19.96
C TRP A 37 8.05 3.53 -19.23
N VAL A 38 6.97 2.98 -19.79
CA VAL A 38 5.64 3.06 -19.15
C VAL A 38 5.60 2.26 -17.86
N ALA A 39 6.12 1.04 -17.87
CA ALA A 39 6.21 0.22 -16.68
C ALA A 39 7.14 0.83 -15.62
N LEU A 40 8.30 1.35 -16.05
CA LEU A 40 9.26 1.98 -15.14
C LEU A 40 8.68 3.23 -14.47
N THR A 41 8.10 4.14 -15.25
CA THR A 41 7.50 5.38 -14.72
C THR A 41 6.29 5.08 -13.84
N SER A 42 5.52 4.04 -14.16
CA SER A 42 4.39 3.59 -13.33
C SER A 42 4.84 3.10 -11.96
N GLY A 43 5.94 2.36 -11.91
CA GLY A 43 6.55 1.91 -10.64
C GLY A 43 6.97 3.10 -9.77
N PHE A 44 7.62 4.10 -10.34
CA PHE A 44 7.98 5.32 -9.63
C PHE A 44 6.76 6.12 -9.18
N ALA A 45 5.75 6.26 -10.02
CA ALA A 45 4.52 6.96 -9.67
C ALA A 45 3.81 6.29 -8.49
N MET A 46 3.73 4.96 -8.48
CA MET A 46 3.13 4.22 -7.37
C MET A 46 3.96 4.33 -6.09
N ALA A 47 5.28 4.28 -6.19
CA ALA A 47 6.18 4.43 -5.05
C ALA A 47 6.00 5.81 -4.38
N ILE A 48 5.93 6.88 -5.18
CA ILE A 48 5.72 8.25 -4.68
C ILE A 48 4.33 8.38 -4.05
N ALA A 49 3.29 7.86 -4.70
CA ALA A 49 1.93 7.90 -4.16
C ALA A 49 1.84 7.16 -2.82
N SER A 50 2.37 5.95 -2.74
CA SER A 50 2.38 5.15 -1.51
C SER A 50 3.17 5.81 -0.39
N ALA A 51 4.34 6.37 -0.70
CA ALA A 51 5.15 7.09 0.29
C ALA A 51 4.42 8.33 0.82
N GLY A 52 3.80 9.13 -0.06
CA GLY A 52 3.01 10.30 0.32
C GLY A 52 1.81 9.93 1.21
N CYS A 53 1.05 8.90 0.82
CA CYS A 53 -0.06 8.40 1.61
C CYS A 53 0.41 7.87 2.97
N GLY A 54 1.48 7.09 3.02
CA GLY A 54 2.04 6.56 4.27
C GLY A 54 2.48 7.66 5.25
N ILE A 55 3.10 8.72 4.75
CA ILE A 55 3.47 9.89 5.57
C ILE A 55 2.20 10.60 6.08
N GLY A 56 1.20 10.79 5.22
CA GLY A 56 -0.07 11.38 5.63
C GLY A 56 -0.79 10.56 6.68
N GLN A 57 -0.89 9.26 6.50
CA GLN A 57 -1.52 8.34 7.44
C GLN A 57 -0.79 8.31 8.79
N SER A 58 0.53 8.27 8.80
CA SER A 58 1.31 8.25 10.03
C SER A 58 1.12 9.52 10.86
N LYS A 59 1.07 10.68 10.21
CA LYS A 59 0.81 11.97 10.88
C LYS A 59 -0.61 12.03 11.43
N ALA A 60 -1.61 11.60 10.65
CA ALA A 60 -3.00 11.56 11.09
C ALA A 60 -3.17 10.62 12.30
N ALA A 61 -2.56 9.44 12.26
CA ALA A 61 -2.61 8.48 13.35
C ALA A 61 -1.94 9.02 14.62
N ALA A 62 -0.75 9.62 14.50
CA ALA A 62 -0.03 10.20 15.63
C ALA A 62 -0.85 11.31 16.30
N ALA A 63 -1.40 12.25 15.51
CA ALA A 63 -2.23 13.33 16.03
C ALA A 63 -3.51 12.82 16.70
N ALA A 64 -4.15 11.81 16.14
CA ALA A 64 -5.34 11.20 16.72
C ALA A 64 -5.04 10.49 18.04
N CYS A 65 -3.94 9.74 18.13
CA CYS A 65 -3.51 9.09 19.36
C CYS A 65 -3.23 10.14 20.48
N GLU A 66 -2.53 11.21 20.14
CA GLU A 66 -2.26 12.31 21.07
C GLU A 66 -3.56 13.01 21.52
N GLY A 67 -4.46 13.28 20.58
CA GLY A 67 -5.77 13.88 20.88
C GLY A 67 -6.63 13.00 21.80
N MET A 68 -6.64 11.70 21.57
CA MET A 68 -7.37 10.75 22.43
C MET A 68 -6.75 10.62 23.83
N ALA A 69 -5.41 10.73 23.93
CA ALA A 69 -4.72 10.70 25.21
C ALA A 69 -5.01 11.96 26.04
N ARG A 70 -5.09 13.13 25.39
CA ARG A 70 -5.38 14.40 26.07
C ARG A 70 -6.85 14.57 26.43
N ASN A 71 -7.75 14.02 25.62
CA ASN A 71 -9.20 14.14 25.83
C ASN A 71 -9.91 12.79 25.63
N PRO A 72 -9.95 11.93 26.65
CA PRO A 72 -10.59 10.62 26.57
C PRO A 72 -12.10 10.70 26.22
N GLY A 73 -12.77 11.79 26.60
CA GLY A 73 -14.18 12.00 26.29
C GLY A 73 -14.46 12.24 24.81
N ALA A 74 -13.50 12.75 24.06
CA ALA A 74 -13.61 12.97 22.60
C ALA A 74 -13.20 11.76 21.77
N ARG A 75 -12.84 10.64 22.37
CA ARG A 75 -12.26 9.47 21.71
C ARG A 75 -13.06 8.99 20.51
N ALA A 76 -14.38 8.88 20.66
CA ALA A 76 -15.24 8.38 19.59
C ALA A 76 -15.23 9.29 18.34
N GLY A 77 -15.28 10.61 18.55
CA GLY A 77 -15.21 11.58 17.45
C GLY A 77 -13.86 11.60 16.77
N ILE A 78 -12.76 11.57 17.55
CA ILE A 78 -11.41 11.52 17.00
C ILE A 78 -11.17 10.24 16.22
N GLN A 79 -11.64 9.10 16.72
CA GLN A 79 -11.50 7.82 16.04
C GLN A 79 -12.28 7.79 14.72
N LEU A 80 -13.50 8.32 14.69
CA LEU A 80 -14.26 8.42 13.46
C LEU A 80 -13.56 9.32 12.43
N ALA A 81 -13.11 10.49 12.85
CA ALA A 81 -12.36 11.41 11.99
C ALA A 81 -11.07 10.79 11.44
N LEU A 82 -10.35 10.03 12.28
CA LEU A 82 -9.16 9.30 11.87
C LEU A 82 -9.48 8.27 10.79
N ILE A 83 -10.51 7.43 11.00
CA ILE A 83 -10.89 6.40 10.03
C ILE A 83 -11.25 7.03 8.68
N LEU A 84 -12.04 8.10 8.68
CA LEU A 84 -12.38 8.81 7.45
C LEU A 84 -11.15 9.39 6.78
N ALA A 85 -10.24 10.01 7.52
CA ALA A 85 -9.00 10.55 6.98
C ALA A 85 -8.14 9.45 6.34
N LEU A 86 -7.98 8.30 7.00
CA LEU A 86 -7.22 7.16 6.46
C LEU A 86 -7.84 6.63 5.16
N ILE A 87 -9.18 6.49 5.10
CA ILE A 87 -9.89 6.04 3.90
C ILE A 87 -9.65 6.98 2.72
N PHE A 88 -9.76 8.30 2.94
CA PHE A 88 -9.54 9.26 1.86
C PHE A 88 -8.08 9.30 1.40
N ILE A 89 -7.12 9.22 2.33
CA ILE A 89 -5.69 9.17 1.98
C ILE A 89 -5.39 7.89 1.17
N GLU A 90 -5.91 6.73 1.61
CA GLU A 90 -5.73 5.47 0.89
C GLU A 90 -6.36 5.51 -0.51
N SER A 91 -7.51 6.16 -0.66
CA SER A 91 -8.16 6.32 -1.96
C SER A 91 -7.28 7.02 -3.00
N LEU A 92 -6.41 7.95 -2.59
CA LEU A 92 -5.47 8.60 -3.51
C LEU A 92 -4.46 7.61 -4.09
N ALA A 93 -3.95 6.68 -3.27
CA ALA A 93 -3.06 5.61 -3.74
C ALA A 93 -3.81 4.66 -4.68
N LEU A 94 -5.08 4.33 -4.36
CA LEU A 94 -5.92 3.48 -5.21
C LEU A 94 -6.23 4.14 -6.56
N TYR A 95 -6.46 5.45 -6.61
CA TYR A 95 -6.63 6.18 -7.87
C TYR A 95 -5.35 6.12 -8.72
N THR A 96 -4.18 6.29 -8.11
CA THR A 96 -2.91 6.14 -8.81
C THR A 96 -2.75 4.73 -9.37
N LEU A 97 -3.04 3.71 -8.56
CA LEU A 97 -3.03 2.31 -8.99
C LEU A 97 -3.99 2.06 -10.15
N ALA A 98 -5.22 2.58 -10.08
CA ALA A 98 -6.22 2.43 -11.14
C ALA A 98 -5.77 3.06 -12.45
N ILE A 99 -5.18 4.26 -12.41
CA ILE A 99 -4.62 4.94 -13.59
C ILE A 99 -3.49 4.10 -14.20
N ILE A 100 -2.58 3.59 -13.37
CA ILE A 100 -1.49 2.72 -13.81
C ILE A 100 -2.05 1.48 -14.49
N PHE A 101 -3.03 0.83 -13.88
CA PHE A 101 -3.65 -0.38 -14.42
C PHE A 101 -4.29 -0.15 -15.80
N ILE A 102 -4.99 0.97 -15.97
CA ILE A 102 -5.62 1.33 -17.25
C ILE A 102 -4.58 1.69 -18.33
N LYS A 103 -3.43 2.24 -17.94
CA LYS A 103 -2.42 2.74 -18.89
C LYS A 103 -1.35 1.72 -19.25
N VAL A 104 -1.11 0.71 -18.41
CA VAL A 104 0.00 -0.25 -18.55
C VAL A 104 -0.50 -1.61 -19.06
N VAL A 105 -1.76 -1.93 -18.82
CA VAL A 105 -2.43 -3.14 -19.32
C VAL A 105 -3.22 -2.82 -20.57
#